data_1e6ada23d1ac72573a7236f1d09afb54
#
_entry.id   1e6ada23d1ac72573a7236f1d09afb54
#
_cell.length_a   1.000
_cell.length_b   1.000
_cell.length_c   1.000
_cell.angle_alpha   90.00
_cell.angle_beta   90.00
_cell.angle_gamma   90.00
#
_symmetry.space_group_name_H-M   'P 1'
#
loop_
_entity.id
_entity.type
_entity.pdbx_description
1 polymer ?
#
loop_
_entity_poly.entity_id
_entity_poly.type
_entity_poly.pdbx_seq_one_letter_code
_entity_poly.pdbx_strand_id
1 'polypeptide(L)'
;MTKNTLIAAAALLILPLAACDQKAENISTQAPDPQAAELAKAPPVALPPSIKATVTLRCKDNSLVYIDFLSGDKMVNLRAEKEGAPVVLTAPAAGEPMVADGYSMTGTPESVTLTQPGKPSQTCKA
;
A
#
# COMPACT_ATOMS: atom_id res chain seq x y z
N MET A 1 68.30 -45.69 -48.83
CA MET A 1 67.60 -44.40 -48.61
C MET A 1 66.20 -44.72 -48.16
N THR A 2 66.00 -44.76 -46.86
CA THR A 2 64.76 -45.16 -46.22
C THR A 2 64.07 -43.92 -45.68
N LYS A 3 62.92 -43.63 -46.25
CA LYS A 3 62.06 -42.53 -45.72
C LYS A 3 61.11 -43.11 -44.68
N ASN A 4 61.37 -42.79 -43.46
CA ASN A 4 60.45 -43.13 -42.37
C ASN A 4 59.33 -42.11 -42.33
N THR A 5 58.15 -42.57 -42.64
CA THR A 5 56.90 -41.81 -42.46
C THR A 5 56.38 -42.05 -41.06
N LEU A 6 56.50 -41.11 -40.18
CA LEU A 6 55.90 -41.11 -38.83
C LEU A 6 54.44 -40.68 -39.00
N ILE A 7 53.50 -41.58 -38.81
CA ILE A 7 52.10 -41.30 -38.69
C ILE A 7 51.80 -40.99 -37.23
N ALA A 8 51.57 -39.70 -36.97
CA ALA A 8 51.11 -39.24 -35.66
C ALA A 8 49.61 -39.47 -35.58
N ALA A 9 49.19 -40.45 -34.79
CA ALA A 9 47.78 -40.67 -34.46
C ALA A 9 47.36 -39.64 -33.39
N ALA A 10 46.59 -38.64 -33.82
CA ALA A 10 45.93 -37.72 -32.90
C ALA A 10 44.68 -38.38 -32.36
N ALA A 11 44.75 -38.87 -31.13
CA ALA A 11 43.57 -39.34 -30.39
C ALA A 11 42.76 -38.13 -29.90
N LEU A 12 41.63 -37.84 -30.56
CA LEU A 12 40.64 -36.91 -30.06
C LEU A 12 39.92 -37.53 -28.85
N LEU A 13 40.24 -37.04 -27.68
CA LEU A 13 39.49 -37.28 -26.45
C LEU A 13 38.21 -36.46 -26.51
N ILE A 14 37.11 -37.06 -26.93
CA ILE A 14 35.77 -36.53 -26.82
C ILE A 14 35.32 -36.76 -25.36
N LEU A 15 35.43 -35.73 -24.53
CA LEU A 15 34.82 -35.73 -23.19
C LEU A 15 33.30 -35.52 -23.37
N PRO A 16 32.45 -36.47 -22.96
CA PRO A 16 31.03 -36.17 -22.85
C PRO A 16 30.85 -35.17 -21.71
N LEU A 17 30.41 -33.94 -22.02
CA LEU A 17 29.80 -33.06 -21.05
C LEU A 17 28.50 -33.73 -20.60
N ALA A 18 28.57 -34.49 -19.54
CA ALA A 18 27.39 -34.84 -18.79
C ALA A 18 26.79 -33.55 -18.25
N ALA A 19 25.81 -33.00 -18.96
CA ALA A 19 24.95 -31.98 -18.43
C ALA A 19 24.29 -32.57 -17.20
N CYS A 20 24.78 -32.15 -16.03
CA CYS A 20 24.08 -32.35 -14.77
C CYS A 20 22.76 -31.60 -14.90
N ASP A 21 21.71 -32.34 -15.19
CA ASP A 21 20.33 -31.85 -15.03
C ASP A 21 20.09 -31.74 -13.52
N GLN A 22 20.65 -30.66 -12.94
CA GLN A 22 20.35 -30.29 -11.58
C GLN A 22 18.95 -29.67 -11.62
N LYS A 23 17.93 -30.53 -11.50
CA LYS A 23 16.66 -30.09 -10.94
C LYS A 23 17.01 -29.29 -9.70
N ALA A 24 16.69 -27.99 -9.74
CA ALA A 24 16.74 -27.18 -8.55
C ALA A 24 15.78 -27.80 -7.53
N GLU A 25 16.30 -28.67 -6.69
CA GLU A 25 15.60 -29.06 -5.47
C GLU A 25 15.53 -27.80 -4.63
N ASN A 26 14.32 -27.25 -4.53
CA ASN A 26 14.00 -26.30 -3.49
C ASN A 26 14.13 -27.04 -2.16
N ILE A 27 15.36 -27.11 -1.67
CA ILE A 27 15.60 -27.52 -0.29
C ILE A 27 15.13 -26.34 0.56
N SER A 28 13.84 -26.28 0.84
CA SER A 28 13.39 -25.48 1.97
C SER A 28 13.85 -26.20 3.22
N THR A 29 15.08 -25.88 3.65
CA THR A 29 15.67 -26.30 4.91
C THR A 29 14.97 -25.67 6.12
N GLN A 30 13.89 -24.96 5.87
CA GLN A 30 13.06 -24.38 6.92
C GLN A 30 12.11 -25.47 7.40
N ALA A 31 12.32 -25.88 8.63
CA ALA A 31 11.36 -26.73 9.32
C ALA A 31 9.96 -26.12 9.19
N PRO A 32 8.89 -26.91 9.02
CA PRO A 32 7.55 -26.36 8.94
C PRO A 32 7.34 -25.45 10.13
N ASP A 33 7.08 -24.17 9.83
CA ASP A 33 6.83 -23.18 10.88
C ASP A 33 5.56 -23.60 11.63
N PRO A 34 5.65 -23.93 12.92
CA PRO A 34 4.48 -24.34 13.70
C PRO A 34 3.42 -23.22 13.75
N GLN A 35 3.82 -21.98 13.50
CA GLN A 35 2.91 -20.84 13.45
C GLN A 35 2.22 -20.66 12.09
N ALA A 36 2.71 -21.30 11.02
CA ALA A 36 2.10 -21.18 9.70
C ALA A 36 0.66 -21.70 9.68
N ALA A 37 0.37 -22.76 10.44
CA ALA A 37 -0.96 -23.31 10.57
C ALA A 37 -1.92 -22.41 11.38
N GLU A 38 -1.40 -21.64 12.32
CA GLU A 38 -2.18 -20.66 13.08
C GLU A 38 -2.39 -19.37 12.28
N LEU A 39 -1.38 -18.92 11.53
CA LEU A 39 -1.48 -17.78 10.63
C LEU A 39 -2.51 -18.01 9.50
N ALA A 40 -2.62 -19.25 9.01
CA ALA A 40 -3.62 -19.61 7.99
C ALA A 40 -5.06 -19.60 8.55
N LYS A 41 -5.23 -19.72 9.87
CA LYS A 41 -6.53 -19.67 10.56
C LYS A 41 -6.84 -18.27 11.11
N ALA A 42 -5.86 -17.37 11.14
CA ALA A 42 -6.07 -16.02 11.60
C ALA A 42 -7.06 -15.29 10.66
N PRO A 43 -8.03 -14.55 11.20
CA PRO A 43 -8.92 -13.74 10.38
C PRO A 43 -8.08 -12.73 9.58
N PRO A 44 -8.48 -12.44 8.32
CA PRO A 44 -7.74 -11.48 7.51
C PRO A 44 -7.66 -10.15 8.24
N VAL A 45 -6.44 -9.64 8.42
CA VAL A 45 -6.21 -8.32 9.01
C VAL A 45 -6.77 -7.29 8.05
N ALA A 46 -7.79 -6.53 8.47
CA ALA A 46 -8.30 -5.41 7.70
C ALA A 46 -7.18 -4.36 7.59
N LEU A 47 -6.68 -4.14 6.39
CA LEU A 47 -5.73 -3.07 6.13
C LEU A 47 -6.41 -1.71 6.39
N PRO A 48 -5.70 -0.74 6.98
CA PRO A 48 -6.23 0.61 7.11
C PRO A 48 -6.58 1.17 5.72
N PRO A 49 -7.66 1.96 5.60
CA PRO A 49 -8.06 2.51 4.32
C PRO A 49 -6.97 3.42 3.77
N SER A 50 -6.68 3.30 2.48
CA SER A 50 -5.70 4.13 1.80
C SER A 50 -6.23 5.55 1.57
N ILE A 51 -5.33 6.53 1.45
CA ILE A 51 -5.69 7.90 1.10
C ILE A 51 -6.07 7.94 -0.38
N LYS A 52 -7.30 8.41 -0.67
CA LYS A 52 -7.85 8.58 -2.02
C LYS A 52 -7.52 9.96 -2.57
N ALA A 53 -7.63 11.00 -1.74
CA ALA A 53 -7.33 12.37 -2.10
C ALA A 53 -6.92 13.19 -0.88
N THR A 54 -5.93 14.05 -1.05
CA THR A 54 -5.53 15.07 -0.08
C THR A 54 -5.84 16.44 -0.66
N VAL A 55 -6.63 17.25 0.04
CA VAL A 55 -7.03 18.58 -0.40
C VAL A 55 -6.80 19.63 0.68
N THR A 56 -6.53 20.84 0.22
CA THR A 56 -6.48 22.03 1.07
C THR A 56 -7.65 22.93 0.67
N LEU A 57 -8.54 23.20 1.61
CA LEU A 57 -9.73 24.00 1.34
C LEU A 57 -9.67 25.30 2.15
N ARG A 58 -10.18 26.36 1.54
CA ARG A 58 -10.37 27.65 2.20
C ARG A 58 -11.83 27.81 2.62
N CYS A 59 -12.03 28.06 3.87
CA CYS A 59 -13.35 28.30 4.46
C CYS A 59 -13.79 29.77 4.32
N LYS A 60 -15.07 30.04 4.54
CA LYS A 60 -15.62 31.40 4.46
C LYS A 60 -14.99 32.39 5.44
N ASP A 61 -14.49 31.91 6.57
CA ASP A 61 -13.76 32.70 7.58
C ASP A 61 -12.28 32.90 7.22
N ASN A 62 -11.86 32.55 5.98
CA ASN A 62 -10.48 32.55 5.50
C ASN A 62 -9.54 31.55 6.15
N SER A 63 -10.02 30.69 7.05
CA SER A 63 -9.20 29.59 7.57
C SER A 63 -8.94 28.54 6.51
N LEU A 64 -7.78 27.88 6.61
CA LEU A 64 -7.44 26.73 5.78
C LEU A 64 -7.71 25.46 6.57
N VAL A 65 -8.19 24.44 5.88
CA VAL A 65 -8.33 23.10 6.41
C VAL A 65 -7.70 22.10 5.43
N TYR A 66 -7.09 21.09 5.99
CA TYR A 66 -6.43 20.01 5.24
C TYR A 66 -7.21 18.75 5.46
N ILE A 67 -7.66 18.12 4.39
CA ILE A 67 -8.53 16.95 4.47
C ILE A 67 -7.95 15.83 3.62
N ASP A 68 -7.73 14.68 4.25
CA ASP A 68 -7.39 13.44 3.55
C ASP A 68 -8.66 12.58 3.45
N PHE A 69 -9.18 12.43 2.26
CA PHE A 69 -10.27 11.51 1.98
C PHE A 69 -9.72 10.09 1.85
N LEU A 70 -10.29 9.16 2.59
CA LEU A 70 -9.86 7.77 2.56
C LEU A 70 -10.73 6.93 1.63
N SER A 71 -10.19 5.81 1.18
CA SER A 71 -10.93 4.85 0.35
C SER A 71 -12.17 4.31 1.08
N GLY A 72 -13.24 4.07 0.32
CA GLY A 72 -14.53 3.64 0.88
C GLY A 72 -15.48 4.77 1.23
N ASP A 73 -15.05 6.04 1.10
CA ASP A 73 -15.87 7.25 1.27
C ASP A 73 -16.65 7.34 2.61
N LYS A 74 -16.12 6.70 3.64
CA LYS A 74 -16.72 6.65 4.99
C LYS A 74 -15.83 7.29 6.06
N MET A 75 -14.64 7.73 5.70
CA MET A 75 -13.66 8.24 6.65
C MET A 75 -12.82 9.33 6.03
N VAL A 76 -12.56 10.37 6.82
CA VAL A 76 -11.62 11.43 6.46
C VAL A 76 -10.74 11.80 7.67
N ASN A 77 -9.54 12.26 7.38
CA ASN A 77 -8.68 12.91 8.36
C ASN A 77 -8.74 14.42 8.13
N LEU A 78 -9.23 15.15 9.10
CA LEU A 78 -9.31 16.61 9.08
C LEU A 78 -8.19 17.20 9.93
N ARG A 79 -7.44 18.14 9.38
CA ARG A 79 -6.41 18.92 10.11
C ARG A 79 -6.68 20.41 9.95
N ALA A 80 -6.63 21.14 11.05
CA ALA A 80 -6.70 22.61 11.04
C ALA A 80 -5.37 23.24 10.62
N GLU A 81 -4.27 22.55 10.85
CA GLU A 81 -2.92 22.95 10.49
C GLU A 81 -2.27 21.83 9.63
N LYS A 82 -1.40 22.21 8.71
CA LYS A 82 -0.76 21.27 7.77
C LYS A 82 -0.04 20.11 8.47
N GLU A 83 0.62 20.41 9.57
CA GLU A 83 1.40 19.46 10.38
C GLU A 83 0.67 19.08 11.69
N GLY A 84 -0.58 19.52 11.85
CA GLY A 84 -1.37 19.27 13.04
C GLY A 84 -1.85 17.82 13.15
N ALA A 85 -2.22 17.43 14.37
CA ALA A 85 -2.82 16.13 14.61
C ALA A 85 -4.16 16.02 13.86
N PRO A 86 -4.42 14.91 13.14
CA PRO A 86 -5.66 14.71 12.43
C PRO A 86 -6.82 14.39 13.39
N VAL A 87 -7.98 14.96 13.11
CA VAL A 87 -9.26 14.52 13.66
C VAL A 87 -9.89 13.56 12.64
N VAL A 88 -10.15 12.35 13.08
CA VAL A 88 -10.75 11.31 12.22
C VAL A 88 -12.27 11.44 12.29
N LEU A 89 -12.90 11.77 11.17
CA LEU A 89 -14.36 11.78 11.02
C LEU A 89 -14.80 10.53 10.30
N THR A 90 -15.90 9.92 10.76
CA THR A 90 -16.45 8.70 10.19
C THR A 90 -17.92 8.87 9.85
N ALA A 91 -18.35 8.19 8.78
CA ALA A 91 -19.76 8.09 8.38
C ALA A 91 -20.21 6.63 8.45
N PRO A 92 -21.47 6.35 8.81
CA PRO A 92 -22.01 4.99 8.81
C PRO A 92 -22.12 4.42 7.39
N ALA A 93 -22.35 5.28 6.40
CA ALA A 93 -22.40 4.91 4.99
C ALA A 93 -21.76 5.97 4.09
N ALA A 94 -21.34 5.58 2.89
CA ALA A 94 -20.82 6.52 1.90
C ALA A 94 -21.90 7.55 1.51
N GLY A 95 -21.50 8.82 1.49
CA GLY A 95 -22.42 9.95 1.20
C GLY A 95 -23.18 10.50 2.40
N GLU A 96 -23.10 9.87 3.56
CA GLU A 96 -23.64 10.41 4.80
C GLU A 96 -22.67 11.38 5.49
N PRO A 97 -23.18 12.23 6.39
CA PRO A 97 -22.33 13.15 7.15
C PRO A 97 -21.24 12.40 7.92
N MET A 98 -20.01 12.84 7.77
CA MET A 98 -18.87 12.35 8.53
C MET A 98 -18.78 13.13 9.84
N VAL A 99 -18.77 12.43 10.95
CA VAL A 99 -18.85 13.03 12.29
C VAL A 99 -17.71 12.57 13.20
N ALA A 100 -17.32 13.44 14.09
CA ALA A 100 -16.46 13.17 15.25
C ALA A 100 -16.88 14.14 16.37
N ASP A 101 -16.30 14.02 17.56
CA ASP A 101 -16.65 14.84 18.72
C ASP A 101 -16.65 16.36 18.39
N GLY A 102 -17.86 16.93 18.22
CA GLY A 102 -18.05 18.33 17.88
C GLY A 102 -17.76 18.72 16.43
N TYR A 103 -17.36 17.78 15.59
CA TYR A 103 -17.13 17.99 14.15
C TYR A 103 -18.22 17.31 13.33
N SER A 104 -18.63 17.96 12.25
CA SER A 104 -19.48 17.36 11.22
C SER A 104 -19.08 17.90 9.86
N MET A 105 -18.95 17.01 8.88
CA MET A 105 -18.55 17.36 7.54
C MET A 105 -19.40 16.62 6.49
N THR A 106 -19.79 17.36 5.46
CA THR A 106 -20.43 16.80 4.26
C THR A 106 -19.82 17.43 3.02
N GLY A 107 -19.86 16.74 1.90
CA GLY A 107 -19.40 17.27 0.60
C GLY A 107 -18.39 16.39 -0.11
N THR A 108 -17.68 17.00 -1.04
CA THR A 108 -16.71 16.37 -1.93
C THR A 108 -15.33 17.00 -1.75
N PRO A 109 -14.25 16.43 -2.32
CA PRO A 109 -12.93 17.05 -2.28
C PRO A 109 -12.84 18.48 -2.81
N GLU A 110 -13.79 18.93 -3.62
CA GLU A 110 -13.83 20.28 -4.21
C GLU A 110 -14.54 21.29 -3.31
N SER A 111 -15.53 20.82 -2.53
CA SER A 111 -16.34 21.68 -1.66
C SER A 111 -16.95 20.87 -0.53
N VAL A 112 -16.69 21.29 0.69
CA VAL A 112 -17.27 20.69 1.90
C VAL A 112 -18.02 21.72 2.72
N THR A 113 -19.05 21.26 3.41
CA THR A 113 -19.66 21.99 4.52
C THR A 113 -19.13 21.42 5.81
N LEU A 114 -18.48 22.25 6.61
CA LEU A 114 -17.76 21.85 7.80
C LEU A 114 -18.30 22.60 9.03
N THR A 115 -18.62 21.86 10.07
CA THR A 115 -18.91 22.36 11.40
C THR A 115 -17.77 21.97 12.32
N GLN A 116 -17.26 22.93 13.10
CA GLN A 116 -16.17 22.72 14.06
C GLN A 116 -16.63 23.17 15.44
N PRO A 117 -16.05 22.64 16.52
CA PRO A 117 -16.36 23.09 17.87
C PRO A 117 -16.15 24.60 18.02
N GLY A 118 -17.18 25.31 18.54
CA GLY A 118 -17.13 26.74 18.73
C GLY A 118 -17.23 27.62 17.47
N LYS A 119 -17.44 27.03 16.30
CA LYS A 119 -17.63 27.75 15.03
C LYS A 119 -18.98 27.38 14.38
N PRO A 120 -19.62 28.32 13.69
CA PRO A 120 -20.80 28.02 12.89
C PRO A 120 -20.44 27.12 11.71
N SER A 121 -21.43 26.41 11.21
CA SER A 121 -21.29 25.64 9.97
C SER A 121 -20.91 26.55 8.81
N GLN A 122 -19.89 26.19 8.05
CA GLN A 122 -19.36 26.99 6.95
C GLN A 122 -18.95 26.13 5.76
N THR A 123 -18.99 26.73 4.58
CA THR A 123 -18.53 26.08 3.36
C THR A 123 -17.06 26.38 3.13
N CYS A 124 -16.26 25.33 2.85
CA CYS A 124 -14.86 25.42 2.48
C CYS A 124 -14.71 24.91 1.03
N LYS A 125 -13.90 25.58 0.23
CA LYS A 125 -13.68 25.26 -1.20
C LYS A 125 -12.18 25.18 -1.51
N ALA A 126 -11.84 24.37 -2.52
CA ALA A 126 -10.49 24.28 -3.08
C ALA A 126 -10.12 25.55 -3.84
#